data_f35b3076d8cd60f07a8fb404df5ce4f1
#
_entry.id   f35b3076d8cd60f07a8fb404df5ce4f1
#
_cell.length_a   1.000
_cell.length_b   1.000
_cell.length_c   1.000
_cell.angle_alpha   90.00
_cell.angle_beta   90.00
_cell.angle_gamma   90.00
#
_symmetry.space_group_name_H-M   'P 1'
#
loop_
_entity.id
_entity.type
_entity.pdbx_description
1 polymer ?
#
loop_
_entity_poly.entity_id
_entity_poly.type
_entity_poly.pdbx_seq_one_letter_code
_entity_poly.pdbx_strand_id
1 'polypeptide(L)'
;MKTRAEILEILRREKPELARRYGLKRLALFGSYAREDQREDSDVDILVEIEPQIGLRFVELADRIEDALGVRTEVVSRGAIKPRYWEIIQRELVDVP
;
A
#
# COMPACT_ATOMS: atom_id res chain seq x y z
N MET A 1 -12.58 -3.10 13.52
CA MET A 1 -12.14 -2.74 12.15
C MET A 1 -11.35 -1.45 12.21
N LYS A 2 -10.18 -1.42 11.53
CA LYS A 2 -9.35 -0.23 11.54
C LYS A 2 -9.96 0.89 10.68
N THR A 3 -9.65 2.12 11.05
CA THR A 3 -10.05 3.30 10.28
C THR A 3 -8.96 3.68 9.28
N ARG A 4 -9.31 4.52 8.31
CA ARG A 4 -8.33 5.07 7.37
C ARG A 4 -7.18 5.76 8.13
N ALA A 5 -7.51 6.56 9.14
CA ALA A 5 -6.50 7.28 9.92
C ALA A 5 -5.53 6.32 10.62
N GLU A 6 -6.03 5.24 11.19
CA GLU A 6 -5.19 4.23 11.83
C GLU A 6 -4.27 3.54 10.83
N ILE A 7 -4.79 3.17 9.66
CA ILE A 7 -3.99 2.57 8.59
C ILE A 7 -2.88 3.52 8.16
N LEU A 8 -3.21 4.78 7.89
CA LEU A 8 -2.23 5.76 7.45
C LEU A 8 -1.15 6.01 8.50
N GLU A 9 -1.50 6.03 9.77
CA GLU A 9 -0.53 6.23 10.85
C GLU A 9 0.46 5.06 10.94
N ILE A 10 -0.04 3.83 10.82
CA ILE A 10 0.84 2.65 10.82
C ILE A 10 1.79 2.71 9.64
N LEU A 11 1.27 3.02 8.45
CA LEU A 11 2.09 3.11 7.23
C LEU A 11 3.13 4.22 7.34
N ARG A 12 2.75 5.35 7.92
CA ARG A 12 3.68 6.46 8.14
C ARG A 12 4.86 6.04 9.00
N ARG A 13 4.62 5.27 10.05
CA ARG A 13 5.67 4.77 10.93
C ARG A 13 6.58 3.77 10.25
N GLU A 14 6.01 2.92 9.38
CA GLU A 14 6.77 1.89 8.66
C GLU A 14 7.58 2.44 7.50
N LYS A 15 7.15 3.53 6.90
CA LYS A 15 7.72 4.03 5.64
C LYS A 15 9.24 4.23 5.67
N PRO A 16 9.84 4.86 6.69
CA PRO A 16 11.30 5.04 6.69
C PRO A 16 12.07 3.74 6.59
N GLU A 17 11.64 2.72 7.33
CA GLU A 17 12.30 1.41 7.31
C GLU A 17 12.06 0.69 5.98
N LEU A 18 10.87 0.81 5.43
CA LEU A 18 10.55 0.23 4.12
C LEU A 18 11.39 0.89 3.02
N ALA A 19 11.56 2.20 3.09
CA ALA A 19 12.41 2.92 2.15
C ALA A 19 13.86 2.46 2.25
N ARG A 20 14.37 2.32 3.47
CA ARG A 20 15.73 1.89 3.71
C ARG A 20 16.00 0.47 3.25
N ARG A 21 15.10 -0.46 3.55
CA ARG A 21 15.31 -1.89 3.27
C ARG A 21 14.98 -2.29 1.84
N TYR A 22 13.96 -1.69 1.25
CA TYR A 22 13.41 -2.13 -0.03
C TYR A 22 13.53 -1.10 -1.14
N GLY A 23 14.07 0.07 -0.85
CA GLY A 23 14.14 1.13 -1.85
C GLY A 23 12.78 1.69 -2.20
N LEU A 24 11.85 1.66 -1.26
CA LEU A 24 10.50 2.18 -1.46
C LEU A 24 10.57 3.68 -1.74
N LYS A 25 9.94 4.11 -2.84
CA LYS A 25 9.91 5.52 -3.25
C LYS A 25 8.58 6.19 -2.96
N ARG A 26 7.49 5.42 -3.05
CA ARG A 26 6.15 5.93 -2.82
C ARG A 26 5.32 4.86 -2.13
N LEU A 27 4.51 5.29 -1.20
CA LEU A 27 3.59 4.43 -0.47
C LEU A 27 2.25 5.16 -0.42
N ALA A 28 1.18 4.51 -0.85
CA ALA A 28 -0.13 5.14 -0.88
C ALA A 28 -1.22 4.11 -0.62
N LEU A 29 -2.33 4.60 -0.08
CA LEU A 29 -3.53 3.82 0.18
C LEU A 29 -4.54 4.10 -0.93
N PHE A 30 -5.23 3.06 -1.40
CA PHE A 30 -6.36 3.23 -2.32
C PHE A 30 -7.45 2.23 -1.96
N GLY A 31 -8.52 2.18 -2.77
CA GLY A 31 -9.60 1.24 -2.54
C GLY A 31 -10.53 1.65 -1.40
N SER A 32 -11.23 0.67 -0.83
CA SER A 32 -12.32 0.93 0.12
C SER A 32 -11.87 1.69 1.37
N TYR A 33 -10.69 1.39 1.92
CA TYR A 33 -10.18 2.10 3.08
C TYR A 33 -9.84 3.56 2.77
N ALA A 34 -9.34 3.82 1.55
CA ALA A 34 -9.08 5.19 1.13
C ALA A 34 -10.37 5.99 0.98
N ARG A 35 -11.42 5.35 0.46
CA ARG A 35 -12.73 5.99 0.29
C ARG A 35 -13.55 6.03 1.58
N GLU A 36 -13.11 5.31 2.61
CA GLU A 36 -13.82 5.18 3.89
C GLU A 36 -15.17 4.46 3.76
N ASP A 37 -15.28 3.54 2.80
CA ASP A 37 -16.46 2.70 2.65
C ASP A 37 -16.14 1.21 2.88
N GLN A 38 -15.08 0.94 3.64
CA GLN A 38 -14.65 -0.42 3.95
C GLN A 38 -15.67 -1.17 4.80
N ARG A 39 -15.67 -2.50 4.59
CA ARG A 39 -16.48 -3.45 5.36
C ARG A 39 -15.54 -4.38 6.11
N GLU A 40 -16.10 -5.23 6.99
CA GLU A 40 -15.31 -6.18 7.78
C GLU A 40 -14.49 -7.14 6.93
N ASP A 41 -14.97 -7.47 5.73
CA ASP A 41 -14.28 -8.38 4.81
C ASP A 41 -13.43 -7.66 3.77
N SER A 42 -13.31 -6.34 3.86
CA SER A 42 -12.48 -5.57 2.91
C SER A 42 -11.00 -5.79 3.15
N ASP A 43 -10.23 -5.89 2.05
CA ASP A 43 -8.77 -5.86 2.12
C ASP A 43 -8.29 -4.41 2.12
N VAL A 44 -7.11 -4.20 2.69
CA VAL A 44 -6.43 -2.90 2.58
C VAL A 44 -5.63 -2.92 1.28
N ASP A 45 -5.87 -1.95 0.41
CA ASP A 45 -5.20 -1.86 -0.89
C ASP A 45 -4.08 -0.83 -0.83
N ILE A 46 -2.87 -1.28 -1.08
CA ILE A 46 -1.65 -0.45 -0.97
C ILE A 46 -0.94 -0.39 -2.32
N LEU A 47 -0.60 0.83 -2.72
CA LEU A 47 0.25 1.08 -3.88
C LEU A 47 1.66 1.36 -3.42
N VAL A 48 2.65 0.72 -4.07
CA VAL A 48 4.06 1.03 -3.84
C VAL A 48 4.76 1.36 -5.15
N GLU A 49 5.74 2.26 -5.09
CA GLU A 49 6.69 2.47 -6.17
C GLU A 49 8.06 2.07 -5.66
N ILE A 50 8.69 1.16 -6.38
CA ILE A 50 9.94 0.52 -6.00
C ILE A 50 10.82 0.37 -7.23
N GLU A 51 12.10 0.01 -7.00
CA GLU A 51 12.99 -0.31 -8.11
C GLU A 51 12.54 -1.61 -8.80
N PRO A 52 12.58 -1.65 -10.16
CA PRO A 52 12.16 -2.85 -10.89
C PRO A 52 12.93 -4.12 -10.52
N GLN A 53 14.18 -3.98 -10.09
CA GLN A 53 15.04 -5.11 -9.76
C GLN A 53 14.82 -5.67 -8.35
N ILE A 54 13.77 -5.24 -7.66
CA ILE A 54 13.46 -5.75 -6.32
C ILE A 54 13.25 -7.28 -6.31
N GLY A 55 12.68 -7.80 -7.42
CA GLY A 55 12.50 -9.25 -7.56
C GLY A 55 11.65 -9.85 -6.46
N LEU A 56 12.11 -11.01 -5.95
CA LEU A 56 11.37 -11.73 -4.91
C LEU A 56 11.25 -10.98 -3.59
N ARG A 57 12.07 -9.96 -3.39
CA ARG A 57 11.97 -9.13 -2.18
C ARG A 57 10.66 -8.35 -2.13
N PHE A 58 9.96 -8.26 -3.26
CA PHE A 58 8.62 -7.67 -3.27
C PHE A 58 7.64 -8.43 -2.37
N VAL A 59 7.73 -9.75 -2.36
CA VAL A 59 6.88 -10.59 -1.51
C VAL A 59 7.19 -10.29 -0.04
N GLU A 60 8.46 -10.16 0.31
CA GLU A 60 8.88 -9.81 1.66
C GLU A 60 8.33 -8.44 2.07
N LEU A 61 8.40 -7.46 1.17
CA LEU A 61 7.85 -6.13 1.40
C LEU A 61 6.35 -6.18 1.67
N ALA A 62 5.62 -6.90 0.82
CA ALA A 62 4.17 -7.03 0.96
C ALA A 62 3.80 -7.71 2.28
N ASP A 63 4.50 -8.78 2.66
CA ASP A 63 4.25 -9.49 3.91
C ASP A 63 4.53 -8.58 5.10
N ARG A 64 5.58 -7.80 5.05
CA ARG A 64 5.91 -6.87 6.13
C ARG A 64 4.83 -5.81 6.32
N ILE A 65 4.31 -5.29 5.23
CA ILE A 65 3.22 -4.30 5.30
C ILE A 65 1.98 -4.93 5.92
N GLU A 66 1.62 -6.12 5.47
CA GLU A 66 0.45 -6.83 6.00
C GLU A 66 0.61 -7.13 7.48
N ASP A 67 1.78 -7.59 7.89
CA ASP A 67 2.05 -7.88 9.31
C ASP A 67 1.91 -6.62 10.16
N ALA A 68 2.43 -5.49 9.67
CA ALA A 68 2.35 -4.22 10.39
C ALA A 68 0.91 -3.74 10.55
N LEU A 69 0.10 -3.92 9.50
CA LEU A 69 -1.30 -3.50 9.54
C LEU A 69 -2.19 -4.46 10.34
N GLY A 70 -1.83 -5.73 10.40
CA GLY A 70 -2.60 -6.73 11.13
C GLY A 70 -3.93 -7.07 10.49
N VAL A 71 -4.12 -6.73 9.21
CA VAL A 71 -5.31 -7.05 8.44
C VAL A 71 -4.89 -7.49 7.05
N ARG A 72 -5.77 -8.22 6.37
CA ARG A 72 -5.49 -8.71 5.03
C ARG A 72 -5.23 -7.53 4.09
N THR A 73 -4.11 -7.59 3.36
CA THR A 73 -3.61 -6.47 2.58
C THR A 73 -3.20 -6.94 1.19
N GLU A 74 -3.58 -6.18 0.18
CA GLU A 74 -3.13 -6.38 -1.18
C GLU A 74 -2.16 -5.26 -1.55
N VAL A 75 -0.92 -5.63 -1.86
CA VAL A 75 0.13 -4.66 -2.23
C VAL A 75 0.40 -4.78 -3.72
N VAL A 76 0.26 -3.68 -4.43
CA VAL A 76 0.51 -3.63 -5.86
C VAL A 76 1.61 -2.63 -6.19
N SER A 77 2.44 -2.98 -7.18
CA SER A 77 3.48 -2.10 -7.68
C SER A 77 2.89 -1.20 -8.77
N ARG A 78 3.24 0.09 -8.74
CA ARG A 78 2.81 1.05 -9.77
C ARG A 78 3.12 0.54 -11.18
N GLY A 79 4.29 -0.07 -11.37
CA GLY A 79 4.72 -0.57 -12.68
C GLY A 79 3.91 -1.75 -13.20
N ALA A 80 3.20 -2.47 -12.33
CA ALA A 80 2.38 -3.62 -12.71
C ALA A 80 0.94 -3.25 -13.06
N ILE A 81 0.54 -1.99 -12.84
CA ILE A 81 -0.84 -1.54 -13.06
C ILE A 81 -0.99 -1.11 -14.51
N LYS A 82 -1.98 -1.69 -15.19
CA LYS A 82 -2.28 -1.30 -16.57
C LYS A 82 -2.86 0.12 -16.61
N PRO A 83 -2.60 0.89 -17.70
CA PRO A 83 -3.03 2.28 -17.78
C PRO A 83 -4.51 2.53 -17.48
N ARG A 84 -5.40 1.66 -17.94
CA ARG A 84 -6.85 1.83 -17.71
C ARG A 84 -7.23 1.71 -16.23
N TYR A 85 -6.53 0.87 -15.48
CA TYR A 85 -6.77 0.74 -14.04
C TYR A 85 -6.13 1.87 -13.28
N TRP A 86 -4.98 2.33 -13.75
CA TRP A 86 -4.30 3.47 -13.15
C TRP A 86 -5.16 4.74 -13.19
N GLU A 87 -5.90 4.94 -14.28
CA GLU A 87 -6.84 6.06 -14.40
C GLU A 87 -7.83 6.12 -13.23
N ILE A 88 -8.30 4.95 -12.80
CA ILE A 88 -9.25 4.86 -11.70
C ILE A 88 -8.53 4.99 -10.35
N ILE A 89 -7.46 4.25 -10.17
CA ILE A 89 -6.75 4.17 -8.89
C ILE A 89 -6.19 5.52 -8.49
N GLN A 90 -5.59 6.26 -9.42
CA GLN A 90 -4.95 7.54 -9.10
C GLN A 90 -5.91 8.59 -8.54
N ARG A 91 -7.20 8.46 -8.85
CA ARG A 91 -8.21 9.39 -8.36
C ARG A 91 -8.51 9.24 -6.89
N GLU A 92 -8.21 8.08 -6.33
CA GLU A 92 -8.51 7.78 -4.93
C GLU A 92 -7.27 7.56 -4.06
N LEU A 93 -6.09 7.83 -4.60
CA LEU A 93 -4.85 7.63 -3.84
C LEU A 93 -4.76 8.60 -2.67
N VAL A 94 -4.38 8.05 -1.52
CA VAL A 94 -4.03 8.84 -0.34
C VAL A 94 -2.57 8.53 -0.03
N ASP A 95 -1.70 9.46 -0.35
CA ASP A 95 -0.26 9.28 -0.16
C ASP A 95 0.12 9.26 1.31
N VAL A 96 1.09 8.41 1.65
CA VAL A 96 1.70 8.39 2.98
C VAL A 96 2.92 9.29 2.93
N PRO A 97 2.97 10.35 3.77
CA PRO A 97 4.09 11.29 3.78
C PRO A 97 5.40 10.67 4.22
#